data_64f3ea63408a846ea5c1b569457249fe
#
_entry.id   64f3ea63408a846ea5c1b569457249fe
#
_cell.length_a   1.000
_cell.length_b   1.000
_cell.length_c   1.000
_cell.angle_alpha   90.00
_cell.angle_beta   90.00
_cell.angle_gamma   90.00
#
_symmetry.space_group_name_H-M   'P 1'
#
loop_
_entity.id
_entity.type
_entity.pdbx_description
1 polymer ?
#
loop_
_entity_poly.entity_id
_entity_poly.type
_entity_poly.pdbx_seq_one_letter_code
_entity_poly.pdbx_strand_id
1 'polypeptide(L)'
;MSIFYYDATLSAYESHFLWEQALGYLEKRYAERKENKILNTLVGFSWLYFIEGPIISKKFENDQNGSTLNTWRKYIDLGAAESPEDPFFCFIAGYTLSLHGFHISESYEKKGHSLMEACLRFTNDPWLQQLAENILLNEHAKQYHPLQNGQQICGQFFDGRSLLDRYFNEVFLGSS
;
A
#
# COMPACT_ATOMS: atom_id res chain seq x y z
N MET A 1 -5.26 3.85 15.14
CA MET A 1 -6.30 4.28 14.14
C MET A 1 -5.74 4.05 12.76
N SER A 2 -6.37 3.18 11.93
CA SER A 2 -5.81 2.79 10.63
C SER A 2 -5.55 3.98 9.68
N ILE A 3 -4.46 3.89 8.93
CA ILE A 3 -4.12 4.80 7.83
C ILE A 3 -4.90 4.48 6.55
N PHE A 4 -5.63 3.36 6.55
CA PHE A 4 -6.50 2.95 5.46
C PHE A 4 -7.96 3.30 5.72
N TYR A 5 -8.69 3.53 4.65
CA TYR A 5 -10.15 3.65 4.68
C TYR A 5 -10.78 2.27 4.82
N TYR A 6 -11.83 2.20 5.64
CA TYR A 6 -12.59 0.98 5.86
C TYR A 6 -14.03 1.29 6.20
N ASP A 7 -14.96 0.57 5.57
CA ASP A 7 -16.38 0.54 5.94
C ASP A 7 -17.01 -0.83 5.60
N ALA A 8 -18.28 -0.99 5.95
CA ALA A 8 -18.99 -2.26 5.76
C ALA A 8 -19.09 -2.67 4.27
N THR A 9 -19.18 -1.72 3.35
CA THR A 9 -19.26 -1.99 1.92
C THR A 9 -17.93 -2.52 1.38
N LEU A 10 -16.82 -1.85 1.74
CA LEU A 10 -15.48 -2.31 1.35
C LEU A 10 -15.20 -3.70 1.95
N SER A 11 -15.55 -3.90 3.23
CA SER A 11 -15.42 -5.20 3.89
C SER A 11 -16.14 -6.32 3.16
N ALA A 12 -17.35 -6.06 2.66
CA ALA A 12 -18.11 -7.04 1.89
C ALA A 12 -17.41 -7.40 0.58
N TYR A 13 -16.84 -6.43 -0.12
CA TYR A 13 -16.06 -6.71 -1.32
C TYR A 13 -14.77 -7.48 -1.03
N GLU A 14 -14.02 -7.11 0.01
CA GLU A 14 -12.79 -7.80 0.43
C GLU A 14 -13.06 -9.27 0.81
N SER A 15 -14.12 -9.53 1.57
CA SER A 15 -14.45 -10.89 2.03
C SER A 15 -14.84 -11.86 0.91
N HIS A 16 -15.24 -11.34 -0.25
CA HIS A 16 -15.59 -12.13 -1.42
C HIS A 16 -14.57 -11.99 -2.58
N PHE A 17 -13.42 -11.35 -2.33
CA PHE A 17 -12.37 -11.08 -3.34
C PHE A 17 -12.89 -10.38 -4.59
N LEU A 18 -13.83 -9.45 -4.43
CA LEU A 18 -14.44 -8.66 -5.50
C LEU A 18 -13.59 -7.41 -5.79
N TRP A 19 -12.38 -7.62 -6.31
CA TRP A 19 -11.33 -6.60 -6.49
C TRP A 19 -11.79 -5.40 -7.31
N GLU A 20 -12.39 -5.66 -8.48
CA GLU A 20 -12.84 -4.59 -9.39
C GLU A 20 -13.96 -3.75 -8.77
N GLN A 21 -14.90 -4.40 -8.07
CA GLN A 21 -15.98 -3.72 -7.37
C GLN A 21 -15.45 -2.88 -6.20
N ALA A 22 -14.47 -3.41 -5.45
CA ALA A 22 -13.82 -2.68 -4.38
C ALA A 22 -13.09 -1.43 -4.90
N LEU A 23 -12.32 -1.57 -5.98
CA LEU A 23 -11.63 -0.45 -6.62
C LEU A 23 -12.61 0.60 -7.14
N GLY A 24 -13.66 0.20 -7.88
CA GLY A 24 -14.69 1.12 -8.37
C GLY A 24 -15.43 1.84 -7.24
N TYR A 25 -15.67 1.16 -6.12
CA TYR A 25 -16.25 1.77 -4.92
C TYR A 25 -15.30 2.82 -4.30
N LEU A 26 -14.03 2.47 -4.13
CA LEU A 26 -13.03 3.39 -3.58
C LEU A 26 -12.80 4.61 -4.49
N GLU A 27 -12.79 4.44 -5.81
CA GLU A 27 -12.69 5.54 -6.77
C GLU A 27 -13.84 6.54 -6.60
N LYS A 28 -15.07 6.03 -6.52
CA LYS A 28 -16.24 6.86 -6.29
C LYS A 28 -16.13 7.64 -4.97
N ARG A 29 -15.74 6.95 -3.88
CA ARG A 29 -15.54 7.58 -2.57
C ARG A 29 -14.45 8.64 -2.60
N TYR A 30 -13.34 8.38 -3.29
CA TYR A 30 -12.28 9.35 -3.42
C TYR A 30 -12.71 10.59 -4.23
N ALA A 31 -13.46 10.40 -5.31
CA ALA A 31 -14.01 11.50 -6.09
C ALA A 31 -14.95 12.40 -5.26
N GLU A 32 -15.73 11.81 -4.33
CA GLU A 32 -16.67 12.52 -3.47
C GLU A 32 -15.97 13.27 -2.32
N ARG A 33 -14.90 12.71 -1.73
CA ARG A 33 -14.36 13.16 -0.43
C ARG A 33 -12.94 13.68 -0.48
N LYS A 34 -12.12 13.23 -1.43
CA LYS A 34 -10.68 13.56 -1.52
C LYS A 34 -9.88 13.31 -0.21
N GLU A 35 -10.26 12.26 0.53
CA GLU A 35 -9.57 11.90 1.77
C GLU A 35 -8.31 11.06 1.49
N ASN A 36 -7.17 11.43 2.07
CA ASN A 36 -5.90 10.70 1.89
C ASN A 36 -5.99 9.22 2.29
N LYS A 37 -6.79 8.87 3.30
CA LYS A 37 -7.01 7.45 3.65
C LYS A 37 -7.61 6.62 2.53
N ILE A 38 -8.52 7.21 1.73
CA ILE A 38 -9.10 6.52 0.58
C ILE A 38 -8.04 6.33 -0.51
N LEU A 39 -7.22 7.37 -0.74
CA LEU A 39 -6.11 7.31 -1.68
C LEU A 39 -5.07 6.24 -1.27
N ASN A 40 -4.68 6.22 0.00
CA ASN A 40 -3.77 5.21 0.55
C ASN A 40 -4.32 3.79 0.34
N THR A 41 -5.64 3.63 0.53
CA THR A 41 -6.32 2.35 0.30
C THR A 41 -6.34 1.99 -1.19
N LEU A 42 -6.59 2.95 -2.08
CA LEU A 42 -6.52 2.73 -3.54
C LEU A 42 -5.14 2.26 -3.97
N VAL A 43 -4.07 2.89 -3.48
CA VAL A 43 -2.68 2.50 -3.79
C VAL A 43 -2.39 1.09 -3.28
N GLY A 44 -2.61 0.83 -1.99
CA GLY A 44 -2.33 -0.47 -1.38
C GLY A 44 -3.20 -1.60 -1.95
N PHE A 45 -4.50 -1.33 -2.16
CA PHE A 45 -5.43 -2.34 -2.65
C PHE A 45 -5.19 -2.70 -4.13
N SER A 46 -4.89 -1.72 -4.98
CA SER A 46 -4.53 -1.98 -6.37
C SER A 46 -3.21 -2.75 -6.51
N TRP A 47 -2.26 -2.49 -5.60
CA TRP A 47 -1.03 -3.27 -5.51
C TRP A 47 -1.30 -4.71 -5.07
N LEU A 48 -2.08 -4.95 -4.01
CA LEU A 48 -2.47 -6.31 -3.62
C LEU A 48 -3.21 -7.04 -4.74
N TYR A 49 -4.09 -6.35 -5.46
CA TYR A 49 -4.77 -6.91 -6.63
C TYR A 49 -3.78 -7.30 -7.72
N PHE A 50 -2.74 -6.52 -7.95
CA PHE A 50 -1.68 -6.84 -8.90
C PHE A 50 -0.90 -8.10 -8.49
N ILE A 51 -0.53 -8.24 -7.20
CA ILE A 51 0.32 -9.37 -6.75
C ILE A 51 -0.47 -10.64 -6.44
N GLU A 52 -1.68 -10.54 -5.90
CA GLU A 52 -2.47 -11.68 -5.41
C GLU A 52 -3.71 -11.97 -6.25
N GLY A 53 -4.29 -10.96 -6.88
CA GLY A 53 -5.53 -11.10 -7.64
C GLY A 53 -5.49 -12.19 -8.70
N PRO A 54 -4.43 -12.33 -9.50
CA PRO A 54 -4.28 -13.41 -10.47
C PRO A 54 -4.26 -14.80 -9.82
N ILE A 55 -3.62 -14.95 -8.65
CA ILE A 55 -3.49 -16.22 -7.93
C ILE A 55 -4.86 -16.69 -7.42
N ILE A 56 -5.60 -15.76 -6.80
CA ILE A 56 -6.91 -16.06 -6.18
C ILE A 56 -8.00 -16.26 -7.24
N SER A 57 -7.98 -15.46 -8.29
CA SER A 57 -9.04 -15.48 -9.32
C SER A 57 -8.88 -16.54 -10.40
N LYS A 58 -7.76 -17.29 -10.44
CA LYS A 58 -7.38 -18.19 -11.55
C LYS A 58 -7.40 -17.50 -12.92
N LYS A 59 -7.34 -16.19 -12.98
CA LYS A 59 -7.37 -15.36 -14.20
C LYS A 59 -5.97 -15.00 -14.70
N PHE A 60 -4.93 -15.74 -14.34
CA PHE A 60 -3.55 -15.51 -14.81
C PHE A 60 -3.45 -15.43 -16.34
N GLU A 61 -4.33 -16.16 -17.03
CA GLU A 61 -4.33 -16.19 -18.50
C GLU A 61 -4.94 -14.94 -19.15
N ASN A 62 -5.66 -14.10 -18.40
CA ASN A 62 -6.44 -12.99 -18.96
C ASN A 62 -5.92 -11.58 -18.67
N ASP A 63 -4.90 -11.39 -17.83
CA ASP A 63 -4.26 -10.07 -17.66
C ASP A 63 -3.15 -9.82 -18.71
N GLN A 64 -3.37 -10.31 -19.94
CA GLN A 64 -2.44 -10.14 -21.06
C GLN A 64 -2.17 -8.66 -21.41
N ASN A 65 -2.98 -7.75 -20.92
CA ASN A 65 -2.84 -6.31 -21.17
C ASN A 65 -2.24 -5.52 -19.99
N GLY A 66 -1.81 -6.17 -18.91
CA GLY A 66 -1.25 -5.49 -17.73
C GLY A 66 -2.24 -4.53 -17.05
N SER A 67 -3.55 -4.85 -17.08
CA SER A 67 -4.60 -3.95 -16.58
C SER A 67 -4.47 -3.68 -15.08
N THR A 68 -4.11 -4.69 -14.28
CA THR A 68 -3.89 -4.55 -12.83
C THR A 68 -2.67 -3.71 -12.53
N LEU A 69 -1.57 -3.92 -13.24
CA LEU A 69 -0.34 -3.12 -13.14
C LEU A 69 -0.60 -1.65 -13.51
N ASN A 70 -1.34 -1.40 -14.59
CA ASN A 70 -1.70 -0.04 -15.01
C ASN A 70 -2.64 0.65 -14.00
N THR A 71 -3.52 -0.11 -13.34
CA THR A 71 -4.39 0.40 -12.29
C THR A 71 -3.58 0.83 -11.07
N TRP A 72 -2.65 0.02 -10.62
CA TRP A 72 -1.75 0.40 -9.52
C TRP A 72 -0.91 1.63 -9.87
N ARG A 73 -0.27 1.65 -11.05
CA ARG A 73 0.48 2.80 -11.56
C ARG A 73 -0.36 4.09 -11.55
N LYS A 74 -1.62 4.03 -12.00
CA LYS A 74 -2.55 5.16 -12.01
C LYS A 74 -2.68 5.82 -10.64
N TYR A 75 -2.83 5.02 -9.57
CA TYR A 75 -3.00 5.59 -8.22
C TYR A 75 -1.70 6.08 -7.60
N ILE A 76 -0.56 5.48 -7.94
CA ILE A 76 0.76 6.05 -7.61
C ILE A 76 0.93 7.44 -8.21
N ASP A 77 0.60 7.60 -9.49
CA ASP A 77 0.75 8.88 -10.19
C ASP A 77 -0.27 9.92 -9.68
N LEU A 78 -1.50 9.50 -9.41
CA LEU A 78 -2.53 10.35 -8.81
C LEU A 78 -2.09 10.85 -7.43
N GLY A 79 -1.60 9.99 -6.55
CA GLY A 79 -1.16 10.37 -5.22
C GLY A 79 0.07 11.27 -5.25
N ALA A 80 1.02 11.00 -6.15
CA ALA A 80 2.18 11.86 -6.33
C ALA A 80 1.81 13.28 -6.81
N ALA A 81 0.68 13.43 -7.52
CA ALA A 81 0.18 14.72 -7.96
C ALA A 81 -0.67 15.44 -6.91
N GLU A 82 -1.56 14.71 -6.20
CA GLU A 82 -2.55 15.30 -5.29
C GLU A 82 -2.09 15.36 -3.82
N SER A 83 -1.16 14.49 -3.38
CA SER A 83 -0.73 14.36 -1.98
C SER A 83 0.79 14.08 -1.82
N PRO A 84 1.67 14.85 -2.51
CA PRO A 84 3.10 14.57 -2.55
C PRO A 84 3.80 14.67 -1.19
N GLU A 85 3.22 15.39 -0.24
CA GLU A 85 3.77 15.63 1.10
C GLU A 85 3.01 14.86 2.19
N ASP A 86 2.03 14.02 1.83
CA ASP A 86 1.36 13.15 2.80
C ASP A 86 2.29 11.99 3.18
N PRO A 87 2.73 11.89 4.45
CA PRO A 87 3.71 10.90 4.84
C PRO A 87 3.18 9.47 4.74
N PHE A 88 1.87 9.26 4.90
CA PHE A 88 1.28 7.93 4.78
C PHE A 88 1.18 7.50 3.31
N PHE A 89 0.82 8.42 2.40
CA PHE A 89 0.90 8.15 0.98
C PHE A 89 2.34 7.81 0.58
N CYS A 90 3.30 8.63 0.99
CA CYS A 90 4.72 8.40 0.70
C CYS A 90 5.19 7.03 1.22
N PHE A 91 4.76 6.63 2.42
CA PHE A 91 5.08 5.34 2.99
C PHE A 91 4.48 4.18 2.18
N ILE A 92 3.16 4.18 1.93
CA ILE A 92 2.48 3.08 1.23
C ILE A 92 2.97 2.96 -0.22
N ALA A 93 3.04 4.08 -0.95
CA ALA A 93 3.53 4.09 -2.32
C ALA A 93 5.02 3.73 -2.40
N GLY A 94 5.83 4.26 -1.49
CA GLY A 94 7.26 3.94 -1.37
C GLY A 94 7.48 2.45 -1.11
N TYR A 95 6.79 1.88 -0.12
CA TYR A 95 6.88 0.45 0.21
C TYR A 95 6.52 -0.43 -0.98
N THR A 96 5.36 -0.21 -1.58
CA THR A 96 4.89 -1.07 -2.68
C THR A 96 5.79 -0.96 -3.92
N LEU A 97 6.32 0.23 -4.22
CA LEU A 97 7.25 0.44 -5.32
C LEU A 97 8.65 -0.13 -5.04
N SER A 98 9.15 -0.06 -3.83
CA SER A 98 10.42 -0.68 -3.45
C SER A 98 10.40 -2.19 -3.67
N LEU A 99 9.25 -2.83 -3.44
CA LEU A 99 9.10 -4.28 -3.66
C LEU A 99 8.86 -4.65 -5.13
N HIS A 100 8.04 -3.89 -5.84
CA HIS A 100 7.50 -4.31 -7.14
C HIS A 100 7.55 -3.24 -8.23
N GLY A 101 8.14 -2.07 -7.98
CA GLY A 101 8.22 -0.96 -8.94
C GLY A 101 8.93 -1.33 -10.23
N PHE A 102 9.87 -2.27 -10.18
CA PHE A 102 10.58 -2.78 -11.35
C PHE A 102 9.66 -3.43 -12.41
N HIS A 103 8.47 -3.92 -12.00
CA HIS A 103 7.46 -4.41 -12.96
C HIS A 103 6.87 -3.28 -13.81
N ILE A 104 6.86 -2.05 -13.30
CA ILE A 104 6.43 -0.88 -14.09
C ILE A 104 7.61 -0.37 -14.92
N SER A 105 8.69 0.01 -14.26
CA SER A 105 9.97 0.41 -14.87
C SER A 105 11.02 0.71 -13.80
N GLU A 106 12.29 0.78 -14.20
CA GLU A 106 13.41 1.21 -13.34
C GLU A 106 13.15 2.59 -12.69
N SER A 107 12.48 3.50 -13.39
CA SER A 107 12.15 4.82 -12.84
C SER A 107 11.14 4.76 -11.70
N TYR A 108 10.20 3.80 -11.71
CA TYR A 108 9.26 3.59 -10.61
C TYR A 108 9.90 2.90 -9.41
N GLU A 109 10.85 2.00 -9.63
CA GLU A 109 11.67 1.45 -8.55
C GLU A 109 12.43 2.56 -7.81
N LYS A 110 13.13 3.44 -8.54
CA LYS A 110 13.80 4.62 -7.97
C LYS A 110 12.84 5.59 -7.29
N LYS A 111 11.62 5.77 -7.84
CA LYS A 111 10.56 6.57 -7.24
C LYS A 111 10.12 6.01 -5.89
N GLY A 112 10.11 4.68 -5.71
CA GLY A 112 9.83 4.03 -4.43
C GLY A 112 10.77 4.50 -3.33
N HIS A 113 12.07 4.46 -3.59
CA HIS A 113 13.09 4.94 -2.66
C HIS A 113 12.92 6.44 -2.33
N SER A 114 12.72 7.27 -3.34
CA SER A 114 12.51 8.72 -3.15
C SER A 114 11.24 9.04 -2.34
N LEU A 115 10.17 8.25 -2.48
CA LEU A 115 8.97 8.41 -1.69
C LEU A 115 9.19 7.99 -0.23
N MET A 116 9.99 6.95 0.02
CA MET A 116 10.33 6.55 1.38
C MET A 116 11.17 7.63 2.08
N GLU A 117 12.13 8.24 1.39
CA GLU A 117 12.87 9.42 1.89
C GLU A 117 11.93 10.62 2.14
N ALA A 118 10.93 10.83 1.28
CA ALA A 118 9.92 11.87 1.46
C ALA A 118 9.05 11.60 2.70
N CYS A 119 8.69 10.33 2.95
CA CYS A 119 8.00 9.94 4.18
C CYS A 119 8.79 10.39 5.43
N LEU A 120 10.09 10.10 5.49
CA LEU A 120 10.95 10.52 6.61
C LEU A 120 11.02 12.05 6.77
N ARG A 121 10.99 12.77 5.66
CA ARG A 121 11.08 14.24 5.65
C ARG A 121 9.79 14.91 6.11
N PHE A 122 8.63 14.34 5.80
CA PHE A 122 7.32 14.96 6.07
C PHE A 122 6.64 14.43 7.34
N THR A 123 7.09 13.30 7.89
CA THR A 123 6.50 12.79 9.14
C THR A 123 7.22 13.33 10.38
N ASN A 124 6.40 13.67 11.41
CA ASN A 124 6.88 13.88 12.77
C ASN A 124 6.51 12.71 13.69
N ASP A 125 5.88 11.67 13.17
CA ASP A 125 5.51 10.49 13.94
C ASP A 125 6.72 9.53 14.05
N PRO A 126 7.25 9.27 15.26
CA PRO A 126 8.44 8.46 15.45
C PRO A 126 8.25 6.99 15.04
N TRP A 127 7.02 6.49 15.07
CA TRP A 127 6.72 5.12 14.66
C TRP A 127 6.73 4.97 13.15
N LEU A 128 6.19 5.97 12.43
CA LEU A 128 6.23 5.98 10.97
C LEU A 128 7.66 6.19 10.45
N GLN A 129 8.47 7.01 11.16
CA GLN A 129 9.90 7.13 10.89
C GLN A 129 10.60 5.77 11.00
N GLN A 130 10.38 5.07 12.12
CA GLN A 130 10.98 3.74 12.34
C GLN A 130 10.59 2.71 11.27
N LEU A 131 9.31 2.73 10.82
CA LEU A 131 8.86 1.86 9.72
C LEU A 131 9.60 2.19 8.41
N ALA A 132 9.68 3.47 8.03
CA ALA A 132 10.32 3.91 6.81
C ALA A 132 11.83 3.64 6.82
N GLU A 133 12.51 3.92 7.92
CA GLU A 133 13.93 3.61 8.10
C GLU A 133 14.22 2.11 7.98
N ASN A 134 13.37 1.27 8.57
CA ASN A 134 13.53 -0.18 8.50
C ASN A 134 13.44 -0.69 7.05
N ILE A 135 12.52 -0.13 6.25
CA ILE A 135 12.39 -0.50 4.84
C ILE A 135 13.65 -0.09 4.07
N LEU A 136 14.09 1.17 4.20
CA LEU A 136 15.29 1.68 3.51
C LEU A 136 16.56 0.89 3.86
N LEU A 137 16.73 0.48 5.12
CA LEU A 137 17.87 -0.33 5.56
C LEU A 137 17.81 -1.75 5.01
N ASN A 138 16.61 -2.34 4.92
CA ASN A 138 16.43 -3.72 4.48
C ASN A 138 16.44 -3.90 2.95
N GLU A 139 16.20 -2.86 2.16
CA GLU A 139 16.43 -2.88 0.71
C GLU A 139 17.85 -3.32 0.36
N HIS A 140 18.83 -2.91 1.16
CA HIS A 140 20.23 -3.31 0.97
C HIS A 140 20.54 -4.72 1.51
N ALA A 141 19.80 -5.20 2.51
CA ALA A 141 20.10 -6.46 3.19
C ALA A 141 19.29 -7.68 2.70
N LYS A 142 18.25 -7.48 1.87
CA LYS A 142 17.32 -8.53 1.37
C LYS A 142 16.71 -9.44 2.47
N GLN A 143 16.74 -9.01 3.73
CA GLN A 143 16.16 -9.75 4.85
C GLN A 143 15.34 -8.81 5.71
N TYR A 144 14.04 -9.09 5.80
CA TYR A 144 13.14 -8.39 6.72
C TYR A 144 13.48 -8.78 8.16
N HIS A 145 13.87 -7.83 8.97
CA HIS A 145 14.00 -8.04 10.41
C HIS A 145 12.74 -7.55 11.11
N PRO A 146 12.10 -8.40 11.95
CA PRO A 146 10.96 -7.98 12.76
C PRO A 146 11.31 -6.73 13.59
N LEU A 147 10.41 -5.76 13.63
CA LEU A 147 10.58 -4.55 14.40
C LEU A 147 10.60 -4.87 15.91
N GLN A 148 11.55 -4.33 16.66
CA GLN A 148 11.66 -4.56 18.11
C GLN A 148 10.40 -4.18 18.90
N ASN A 149 9.57 -3.26 18.40
CA ASN A 149 8.28 -2.85 18.97
C ASN A 149 7.13 -3.03 17.98
N GLY A 150 7.21 -4.04 17.12
CA GLY A 150 6.29 -4.24 16.00
C GLY A 150 4.81 -4.20 16.41
N GLN A 151 4.42 -4.87 17.51
CA GLN A 151 3.03 -4.87 17.98
C GLN A 151 2.50 -3.46 18.30
N GLN A 152 3.31 -2.63 18.95
CA GLN A 152 2.91 -1.28 19.31
C GLN A 152 2.81 -0.39 18.08
N ILE A 153 3.76 -0.49 17.16
CA ILE A 153 3.79 0.27 15.90
C ILE A 153 2.61 -0.13 15.01
N CYS A 154 2.43 -1.44 14.78
CA CYS A 154 1.35 -1.94 13.96
C CYS A 154 -0.02 -1.58 14.54
N GLY A 155 -0.23 -1.72 15.84
CA GLY A 155 -1.49 -1.36 16.49
C GLY A 155 -1.87 0.13 16.37
N GLN A 156 -0.89 1.01 16.12
CA GLN A 156 -1.16 2.42 15.88
C GLN A 156 -1.69 2.70 14.46
N PHE A 157 -1.13 2.04 13.44
CA PHE A 157 -1.40 2.34 12.05
C PHE A 157 -2.28 1.32 11.34
N PHE A 158 -2.28 0.07 11.80
CA PHE A 158 -2.96 -1.06 11.18
C PHE A 158 -3.86 -1.74 12.22
N ASP A 159 -5.13 -1.39 12.23
CA ASP A 159 -6.07 -1.88 13.27
C ASP A 159 -6.67 -3.28 12.98
N GLY A 160 -6.24 -3.92 11.89
CA GLY A 160 -6.59 -5.30 11.53
C GLY A 160 -7.97 -5.48 10.87
N ARG A 161 -8.71 -4.38 10.64
CA ARG A 161 -10.06 -4.46 10.09
C ARG A 161 -10.08 -4.72 8.59
N SER A 162 -9.22 -4.05 7.83
CA SER A 162 -9.11 -4.21 6.38
C SER A 162 -8.14 -5.33 5.98
N LEU A 163 -8.22 -5.77 4.72
CA LEU A 163 -7.26 -6.69 4.15
C LEU A 163 -5.83 -6.11 4.19
N LEU A 164 -5.70 -4.81 3.89
CA LEU A 164 -4.42 -4.11 3.95
C LEU A 164 -3.86 -4.02 5.37
N ASP A 165 -4.70 -3.72 6.37
CA ASP A 165 -4.25 -3.70 7.77
C ASP A 165 -3.69 -5.06 8.19
N ARG A 166 -4.36 -6.15 7.81
CA ARG A 166 -3.90 -7.51 8.13
C ARG A 166 -2.59 -7.84 7.42
N TYR A 167 -2.49 -7.51 6.13
CA TYR A 167 -1.26 -7.71 5.36
C TYR A 167 -0.06 -6.99 6.02
N PHE A 168 -0.20 -5.70 6.31
CA PHE A 168 0.89 -4.93 6.90
C PHE A 168 1.22 -5.38 8.33
N ASN A 169 0.22 -5.80 9.11
CA ASN A 169 0.46 -6.42 10.41
C ASN A 169 1.31 -7.70 10.29
N GLU A 170 0.97 -8.61 9.37
CA GLU A 170 1.72 -9.84 9.15
C GLU A 170 3.15 -9.56 8.70
N VAL A 171 3.34 -8.61 7.78
CA VAL A 171 4.66 -8.24 7.28
C VAL A 171 5.55 -7.65 8.38
N PHE A 172 5.04 -6.71 9.17
CA PHE A 172 5.86 -6.01 10.17
C PHE A 172 5.97 -6.69 11.51
N LEU A 173 5.03 -7.58 11.86
CA LEU A 173 5.12 -8.39 13.08
C LEU A 173 5.96 -9.65 12.90
N GLY A 174 6.16 -10.09 11.67
CA GLY A 174 6.68 -11.42 11.35
C GLY A 174 5.60 -12.50 11.56
N SER A 175 5.52 -13.44 10.64
CA SER A 175 4.63 -14.60 10.80
C SER A 175 5.10 -15.37 12.03
N SER A 176 4.29 -15.41 13.09
CA SER A 176 4.49 -16.25 14.28
C SER A 176 4.24 -17.72 13.96
#